data_6373bde9fd0686c5005c4e2ed710f2bb
#
_entry.id   6373bde9fd0686c5005c4e2ed710f2bb
#
_cell.length_a   1.000
_cell.length_b   1.000
_cell.length_c   1.000
_cell.angle_alpha   90.00
_cell.angle_beta   90.00
_cell.angle_gamma   90.00
#
_symmetry.space_group_name_H-M   'P 1'
#
loop_
_entity.id
_entity.type
_entity.pdbx_description
1 polymer ?
#
loop_
_entity_poly.entity_id
_entity_poly.type
_entity_poly.pdbx_seq_one_letter_code
_entity_poly.pdbx_strand_id
1 'polypeptide(L)'
;MRIRRPLTLLVIGALFLVLGAAQFAVSPGASAQPFGFNKLTPNQQRHVSGLLSLELGGAGLKAAAPARTSLSPVTSPGCSVNLGSNIKVNQNCLNLTDPALNGRGQAQNETWVSADPLNSQNIVAGYNDYRRGDGTCGVSYSTTGGQTWADATMPNGFVSGAAYGGAPREYMQGSGDPSVEWDTRGNAYYACQEFKRGSGVTEDADQSSGFYVYRSTGTNGASWNFTGRPVVEHNDVAGAGDFLLDKQLMAVDDGMNSPFRDRIYLTWTTFAADGTAYINEASSADYGEHFSAPVVVSTDSNLCANPATSTHPDGRCDNNQFSDPFTAPDGTLYVVWANYNNATSGGGDNHSQVLLAKSTDGGATFSAPVKVGDFNELPDCAAYQGGADAFRACVPEKGATAASIFRASNYPYGAVDPRSPRTLAVTYGSYINRNSNEANGCTPAGVSTTTGGDLYTGVKTEGACHNAIVLSVSKNGGAAFTGSSKDVRTLPVAESTAGQRTSDQYFHGMRFAPDGTLVVGSFDRAYGTDETTGFSDISVSTSENLASFGHVQRVTTSSMPPETQFNGLFYGDYFQLAVTGDIAHPVWSDTRATDLFLCPGTGTVGHPPQTCAGAGANFSPANDEEIYTASVSAG
;
A
#
# COMPACT_ATOMS: atom_id res chain seq x y z
N MET A 1 29.41 -70.20 54.54
CA MET A 1 28.04 -70.35 54.08
C MET A 1 27.76 -69.16 53.18
N ARG A 2 27.84 -69.33 51.84
CA ARG A 2 27.73 -68.27 50.84
C ARG A 2 26.32 -68.33 50.29
N ILE A 3 25.56 -67.21 50.41
CA ILE A 3 24.24 -67.04 49.81
C ILE A 3 24.41 -66.19 48.58
N ARG A 4 24.10 -66.76 47.41
CA ARG A 4 24.05 -66.06 46.12
C ARG A 4 22.68 -65.41 45.99
N ARG A 5 22.67 -64.10 45.60
CA ARG A 5 21.46 -63.38 45.15
C ARG A 5 21.37 -63.46 43.62
N PRO A 6 20.19 -63.67 43.03
CA PRO A 6 20.02 -63.61 41.58
C PRO A 6 19.86 -62.18 41.09
N LEU A 7 20.48 -61.91 39.95
CA LEU A 7 20.40 -60.69 39.19
C LEU A 7 19.10 -60.68 38.32
N THR A 8 18.20 -59.77 38.56
CA THR A 8 17.02 -59.59 37.71
C THR A 8 17.38 -58.64 36.59
N LEU A 9 17.41 -59.13 35.34
CA LEU A 9 17.55 -58.27 34.13
C LEU A 9 16.24 -57.59 33.85
N LEU A 10 16.26 -56.27 33.87
CA LEU A 10 15.16 -55.40 33.35
C LEU A 10 15.39 -55.17 31.86
N VAL A 11 14.54 -55.77 31.04
CA VAL A 11 14.51 -55.46 29.59
C VAL A 11 13.65 -54.21 29.37
N ILE A 12 14.29 -53.10 29.04
CA ILE A 12 13.61 -51.89 28.59
C ILE A 12 13.40 -52.03 27.08
N GLY A 13 12.17 -52.31 26.70
CA GLY A 13 11.75 -52.27 25.31
C GLY A 13 11.65 -50.82 24.82
N ALA A 14 12.57 -50.41 23.95
CA ALA A 14 12.46 -49.15 23.23
C ALA A 14 11.44 -49.30 22.09
N LEU A 15 10.32 -48.61 22.23
CA LEU A 15 9.32 -48.48 21.18
C LEU A 15 9.82 -47.41 20.20
N PHE A 16 10.35 -47.79 19.05
CA PHE A 16 10.64 -46.89 17.96
C PHE A 16 9.32 -46.55 17.27
N LEU A 17 8.82 -45.32 17.49
CA LEU A 17 7.81 -44.71 16.64
C LEU A 17 8.48 -44.35 15.32
N VAL A 18 8.23 -45.10 14.28
CA VAL A 18 8.56 -44.72 12.90
C VAL A 18 7.52 -43.71 12.45
N LEU A 19 7.83 -42.42 12.56
CA LEU A 19 7.15 -41.36 11.82
C LEU A 19 7.54 -41.55 10.36
N GLY A 20 6.62 -42.10 9.58
CA GLY A 20 6.73 -42.15 8.13
C GLY A 20 6.65 -40.72 7.60
N ALA A 21 7.79 -40.12 7.25
CA ALA A 21 7.82 -38.97 6.38
C ALA A 21 7.29 -39.44 5.01
N ALA A 22 6.07 -39.05 4.69
CA ALA A 22 5.58 -39.15 3.34
C ALA A 22 6.45 -38.19 2.49
N GLN A 23 7.45 -38.70 1.84
CA GLN A 23 8.13 -38.02 0.76
C GLN A 23 7.13 -37.97 -0.40
N PHE A 24 6.54 -36.81 -0.62
CA PHE A 24 5.90 -36.55 -1.89
C PHE A 24 6.99 -36.57 -2.96
N ALA A 25 7.03 -37.65 -3.72
CA ALA A 25 7.84 -37.72 -4.92
C ALA A 25 7.26 -36.70 -5.92
N VAL A 26 7.90 -35.55 -6.05
CA VAL A 26 7.66 -34.63 -7.12
C VAL A 26 8.09 -35.34 -8.41
N SER A 27 7.14 -35.62 -9.29
CA SER A 27 7.41 -36.18 -10.59
C SER A 27 8.26 -35.19 -11.40
N PRO A 28 9.44 -35.52 -11.88
CA PRO A 28 10.19 -34.64 -12.75
C PRO A 28 9.52 -34.69 -14.14
N GLY A 29 8.87 -33.60 -14.55
CA GLY A 29 8.41 -33.58 -15.91
C GLY A 29 7.33 -32.59 -16.35
N ALA A 30 6.89 -31.65 -15.53
CA ALA A 30 6.16 -30.50 -16.03
C ALA A 30 7.03 -29.26 -15.72
N SER A 31 7.60 -28.64 -16.75
CA SER A 31 8.10 -27.27 -16.60
C SER A 31 6.90 -26.41 -16.26
N ALA A 32 6.76 -26.05 -14.99
CA ALA A 32 5.74 -25.10 -14.57
C ALA A 32 5.95 -23.83 -15.39
N GLN A 33 4.91 -23.38 -16.07
CA GLN A 33 4.96 -22.08 -16.76
C GLN A 33 5.08 -21.01 -15.69
N PRO A 34 5.89 -19.97 -15.89
CA PRO A 34 5.99 -18.86 -14.96
C PRO A 34 4.61 -18.33 -14.58
N PHE A 35 4.42 -17.98 -13.31
CA PHE A 35 3.17 -17.40 -12.83
C PHE A 35 3.12 -15.94 -13.26
N GLY A 36 2.50 -15.65 -14.36
CA GLY A 36 2.39 -14.30 -14.90
C GLY A 36 1.01 -13.67 -14.63
N PHE A 37 0.88 -12.36 -14.86
CA PHE A 37 -0.35 -11.59 -14.66
C PHE A 37 -1.58 -12.25 -15.29
N ASN A 38 -1.43 -12.89 -16.43
CA ASN A 38 -2.50 -13.62 -17.13
C ASN A 38 -2.96 -14.93 -16.44
N LYS A 39 -2.29 -15.34 -15.38
CA LYS A 39 -2.69 -16.49 -14.55
C LYS A 39 -3.60 -16.08 -13.39
N LEU A 40 -3.59 -14.79 -13.04
CA LEU A 40 -4.53 -14.24 -12.08
C LEU A 40 -5.95 -14.30 -12.62
N THR A 41 -6.92 -14.56 -11.75
CA THR A 41 -8.33 -14.40 -12.12
C THR A 41 -8.65 -12.93 -12.42
N PRO A 42 -9.69 -12.60 -13.18
CA PRO A 42 -10.07 -11.20 -13.46
C PRO A 42 -10.21 -10.37 -12.18
N ASN A 43 -10.75 -10.95 -11.12
CA ASN A 43 -10.88 -10.29 -9.83
C ASN A 43 -9.54 -10.02 -9.16
N GLN A 44 -8.63 -10.98 -9.17
CA GLN A 44 -7.26 -10.78 -8.66
C GLN A 44 -6.51 -9.73 -9.49
N GLN A 45 -6.61 -9.79 -10.83
CA GLN A 45 -6.02 -8.79 -11.72
C GLN A 45 -6.51 -7.37 -11.40
N ARG A 46 -7.77 -7.22 -10.99
CA ARG A 46 -8.35 -5.94 -10.61
C ARG A 46 -7.72 -5.37 -9.34
N HIS A 47 -7.42 -6.20 -8.35
CA HIS A 47 -7.06 -5.76 -7.01
C HIS A 47 -5.56 -5.82 -6.71
N VAL A 48 -4.78 -6.54 -7.52
CA VAL A 48 -3.32 -6.59 -7.35
C VAL A 48 -2.70 -5.19 -7.46
N SER A 49 -1.65 -4.91 -6.71
CA SER A 49 -0.94 -3.63 -6.73
C SER A 49 -0.44 -3.25 -8.12
N GLY A 50 -0.22 -1.95 -8.34
CA GLY A 50 0.39 -1.45 -9.57
C GLY A 50 1.78 -2.01 -9.76
N LEU A 51 2.58 -2.02 -8.70
CA LEU A 51 3.93 -2.55 -8.73
C LEU A 51 3.94 -4.05 -9.05
N LEU A 52 3.15 -4.86 -8.35
CA LEU A 52 3.10 -6.30 -8.62
C LEU A 52 2.57 -6.61 -10.03
N SER A 53 1.62 -5.83 -10.53
CA SER A 53 1.17 -5.94 -11.93
C SER A 53 2.31 -5.74 -12.93
N LEU A 54 3.23 -4.81 -12.63
CA LEU A 54 4.46 -4.60 -13.39
C LEU A 54 5.35 -5.83 -13.40
N GLU A 55 5.61 -6.34 -12.20
CA GLU A 55 6.50 -7.47 -11.99
C GLU A 55 6.02 -8.71 -12.74
N LEU A 56 4.72 -8.92 -12.74
CA LEU A 56 4.09 -10.05 -13.42
C LEU A 56 3.98 -9.89 -14.93
N GLY A 57 4.55 -8.81 -15.50
CA GLY A 57 4.48 -8.56 -16.94
C GLY A 57 3.12 -8.10 -17.43
N GLY A 58 2.31 -7.53 -16.53
CA GLY A 58 1.09 -6.81 -16.88
C GLY A 58 1.38 -5.73 -17.92
N ALA A 59 0.49 -5.56 -18.88
CA ALA A 59 0.76 -4.79 -20.09
C ALA A 59 0.98 -3.28 -19.86
N GLY A 60 0.76 -2.78 -18.64
CA GLY A 60 0.64 -1.34 -18.39
C GLY A 60 1.92 -0.56 -18.25
N LEU A 61 2.97 -1.15 -17.79
CA LEU A 61 4.10 -0.38 -17.28
C LEU A 61 5.44 -0.69 -17.97
N LYS A 62 5.45 -1.39 -19.05
CA LYS A 62 6.62 -1.36 -19.93
C LYS A 62 6.74 0.05 -20.45
N ALA A 63 7.57 0.86 -19.76
CA ALA A 63 8.01 2.12 -20.32
C ALA A 63 8.43 1.84 -21.77
N ALA A 64 7.65 2.35 -22.71
CA ALA A 64 8.07 2.27 -24.11
C ALA A 64 9.47 2.85 -24.15
N ALA A 65 10.45 2.08 -24.61
CA ALA A 65 11.82 2.57 -24.69
C ALA A 65 11.76 3.89 -25.47
N PRO A 66 12.16 5.00 -24.87
CA PRO A 66 11.97 6.32 -25.44
C PRO A 66 12.60 6.38 -26.82
N ALA A 67 11.87 6.87 -27.80
CA ALA A 67 12.46 7.21 -29.09
C ALA A 67 13.52 8.30 -28.82
N ARG A 68 14.78 7.94 -28.91
CA ARG A 68 15.91 8.84 -28.65
C ARG A 68 15.98 9.88 -29.77
N THR A 69 15.44 11.06 -29.54
CA THR A 69 15.52 12.16 -30.50
C THR A 69 16.71 13.08 -30.24
N SER A 70 17.12 13.26 -29.01
CA SER A 70 18.37 13.95 -28.64
C SER A 70 18.79 13.59 -27.22
N LEU A 71 20.07 13.57 -26.96
CA LEU A 71 20.65 13.36 -25.63
C LEU A 71 21.53 14.56 -25.30
N SER A 72 21.36 15.13 -24.12
CA SER A 72 22.22 16.17 -23.60
C SER A 72 22.85 15.71 -22.27
N PRO A 73 24.15 15.97 -22.06
CA PRO A 73 24.75 15.67 -20.77
C PRO A 73 24.05 16.42 -19.63
N VAL A 74 23.77 15.73 -18.55
CA VAL A 74 23.28 16.37 -17.33
C VAL A 74 24.44 17.00 -16.59
N THR A 75 24.47 18.30 -16.52
CA THR A 75 25.53 19.04 -15.83
C THR A 75 25.27 19.27 -14.36
N SER A 76 24.04 19.35 -13.93
CA SER A 76 23.56 19.32 -12.55
C SER A 76 22.03 19.35 -12.58
N PRO A 77 21.30 18.30 -12.22
CA PRO A 77 19.87 18.47 -11.94
C PRO A 77 19.74 19.38 -10.72
N GLY A 78 18.76 20.24 -10.76
CA GLY A 78 18.45 21.10 -9.61
C GLY A 78 18.18 20.26 -8.37
N CYS A 79 18.71 20.66 -7.24
CA CYS A 79 18.31 20.10 -5.96
C CYS A 79 16.89 20.54 -5.62
N SER A 80 16.29 19.88 -4.66
CA SER A 80 14.89 20.07 -4.24
C SER A 80 14.43 21.53 -4.18
N VAL A 81 13.28 21.78 -4.72
CA VAL A 81 12.64 23.09 -4.69
C VAL A 81 11.31 22.96 -3.97
N ASN A 82 11.13 23.75 -2.92
CA ASN A 82 9.85 23.88 -2.24
C ASN A 82 8.86 24.66 -3.13
N LEU A 83 7.60 24.30 -3.07
CA LEU A 83 6.50 24.96 -3.78
C LEU A 83 5.67 25.79 -2.78
N GLY A 84 6.17 26.97 -2.44
CA GLY A 84 5.58 27.78 -1.39
C GLY A 84 5.71 27.10 -0.01
N SER A 85 4.58 26.85 0.65
CA SER A 85 4.54 26.11 1.91
C SER A 85 4.63 24.59 1.77
N ASN A 86 4.60 24.08 0.54
CA ASN A 86 4.80 22.67 0.29
C ASN A 86 6.30 22.38 0.19
N ILE A 87 6.77 21.50 1.05
CA ILE A 87 8.19 21.20 1.25
C ILE A 87 8.50 19.90 0.51
N LYS A 88 9.52 19.91 -0.32
CA LYS A 88 9.98 18.72 -1.03
C LYS A 88 10.64 17.74 -0.07
N VAL A 89 10.22 16.50 -0.10
CA VAL A 89 10.69 15.42 0.77
C VAL A 89 11.85 14.67 0.12
N ASN A 90 11.66 14.09 -1.06
CA ASN A 90 12.74 13.43 -1.77
C ASN A 90 13.69 14.46 -2.40
N GLN A 91 14.96 14.11 -2.50
CA GLN A 91 15.98 14.99 -3.05
C GLN A 91 16.31 14.59 -4.49
N ASN A 92 16.18 15.50 -5.43
CA ASN A 92 16.52 15.26 -6.85
C ASN A 92 18.00 15.44 -7.16
N CYS A 93 18.81 15.75 -6.17
CA CYS A 93 20.24 15.84 -6.36
C CYS A 93 20.83 14.49 -6.73
N LEU A 94 21.65 14.47 -7.76
CA LEU A 94 22.40 13.29 -8.15
C LEU A 94 23.34 12.85 -7.02
N ASN A 95 23.07 11.73 -6.39
CA ASN A 95 24.01 11.11 -5.49
C ASN A 95 24.98 10.23 -6.29
N LEU A 96 26.03 10.83 -6.81
CA LEU A 96 27.05 10.12 -7.58
C LEU A 96 27.91 9.18 -6.73
N THR A 97 27.80 9.23 -5.40
CA THR A 97 28.51 8.34 -4.49
C THR A 97 27.76 7.04 -4.23
N ASP A 98 26.46 7.03 -4.47
CA ASP A 98 25.66 5.80 -4.44
C ASP A 98 25.50 5.24 -5.87
N PRO A 99 26.24 4.17 -6.19
CA PRO A 99 26.17 3.58 -7.53
C PRO A 99 24.78 3.02 -7.86
N ALA A 100 23.98 2.76 -6.86
CA ALA A 100 22.64 2.23 -7.05
C ALA A 100 21.64 3.31 -7.45
N LEU A 101 21.74 4.53 -6.93
CA LEU A 101 20.88 5.65 -7.31
C LEU A 101 21.15 6.17 -8.72
N ASN A 102 22.36 6.05 -9.18
CA ASN A 102 22.81 6.35 -10.55
C ASN A 102 22.27 7.67 -11.14
N GLY A 103 21.84 8.57 -10.28
CA GLY A 103 21.43 9.93 -10.60
C GLY A 103 20.23 10.06 -11.54
N ARG A 104 19.35 9.15 -11.58
CA ARG A 104 18.15 9.20 -12.42
C ARG A 104 17.03 9.96 -11.69
N GLY A 105 16.53 11.04 -12.26
CA GLY A 105 15.25 11.61 -11.89
C GLY A 105 14.16 10.78 -12.52
N GLN A 106 13.29 10.22 -11.74
CA GLN A 106 12.09 9.49 -12.17
C GLN A 106 11.06 9.52 -11.06
N ALA A 107 9.85 9.03 -11.32
CA ALA A 107 8.74 9.07 -10.42
C ALA A 107 9.03 8.54 -9.01
N GLN A 108 8.40 9.17 -8.04
CA GLN A 108 8.24 8.63 -6.70
C GLN A 108 6.75 8.66 -6.34
N ASN A 109 6.23 7.57 -5.81
CA ASN A 109 4.83 7.45 -5.45
C ASN A 109 4.60 6.45 -4.30
N GLU A 110 3.34 6.18 -3.95
CA GLU A 110 2.97 5.28 -2.86
C GLU A 110 3.62 5.67 -1.54
N THR A 111 3.18 6.80 -1.01
CA THR A 111 3.82 7.41 0.15
C THR A 111 3.33 6.85 1.47
N TRP A 112 4.26 6.57 2.37
CA TRP A 112 4.00 6.29 3.77
C TRP A 112 4.83 7.18 4.67
N VAL A 113 4.30 7.63 5.79
CA VAL A 113 5.00 8.52 6.70
C VAL A 113 4.66 8.19 8.16
N SER A 114 5.67 8.21 9.01
CA SER A 114 5.50 8.03 10.44
C SER A 114 6.47 8.93 11.21
N ALA A 115 6.04 9.39 12.38
CA ALA A 115 6.81 10.24 13.27
C ALA A 115 7.19 9.47 14.54
N ASP A 116 8.39 9.74 15.06
CA ASP A 116 8.89 9.17 16.30
C ASP A 116 7.98 9.58 17.49
N PRO A 117 7.34 8.65 18.18
CA PRO A 117 6.44 8.95 19.29
C PRO A 117 7.15 9.62 20.48
N LEU A 118 8.47 9.53 20.57
CA LEU A 118 9.28 10.14 21.61
C LEU A 118 9.82 11.50 21.21
N ASN A 119 9.94 11.77 19.91
CA ASN A 119 10.53 13.02 19.41
C ASN A 119 9.87 13.46 18.09
N SER A 120 8.90 14.33 18.19
CA SER A 120 8.16 14.88 17.06
C SER A 120 9.01 15.58 15.97
N GLN A 121 10.30 15.81 16.25
CA GLN A 121 11.22 16.35 15.25
C GLN A 121 11.69 15.28 14.26
N ASN A 122 11.62 14.00 14.64
CA ASN A 122 12.04 12.89 13.80
C ASN A 122 10.83 12.34 13.03
N ILE A 123 10.91 12.43 11.70
CA ILE A 123 9.87 11.92 10.80
C ILE A 123 10.57 11.15 9.68
N VAL A 124 10.05 9.99 9.32
CA VAL A 124 10.53 9.20 8.18
C VAL A 124 9.40 9.03 7.18
N ALA A 125 9.72 9.22 5.90
CA ALA A 125 8.84 8.97 4.77
C ALA A 125 9.41 7.87 3.87
N GLY A 126 8.59 6.89 3.54
CA GLY A 126 8.86 5.85 2.56
C GLY A 126 8.06 6.10 1.28
N TYR A 127 8.59 5.68 0.15
CA TYR A 127 7.92 5.81 -1.14
C TYR A 127 8.54 4.85 -2.16
N ASN A 128 7.79 4.51 -3.20
CA ASN A 128 8.38 3.88 -4.38
C ASN A 128 9.27 4.88 -5.08
N ASP A 129 10.45 4.47 -5.46
CA ASP A 129 11.46 5.31 -6.09
C ASP A 129 11.95 4.67 -7.39
N TYR A 130 11.67 5.32 -8.49
CA TYR A 130 12.04 4.83 -9.84
C TYR A 130 13.30 5.49 -10.40
N ARG A 131 14.03 6.28 -9.61
CA ARG A 131 15.27 6.94 -10.04
C ARG A 131 16.35 5.98 -10.55
N ARG A 132 16.26 4.72 -10.23
CA ARG A 132 17.15 3.66 -10.74
C ARG A 132 16.69 3.06 -12.07
N GLY A 133 15.54 3.48 -12.57
CA GLY A 133 14.90 2.94 -13.75
C GLY A 133 14.07 1.69 -13.48
N ASP A 134 13.90 1.35 -12.21
CA ASP A 134 13.12 0.24 -11.69
C ASP A 134 12.54 0.61 -10.33
N GLY A 135 11.43 0.00 -9.91
CA GLY A 135 10.85 0.23 -8.60
C GLY A 135 11.85 -0.12 -7.49
N THR A 136 12.05 0.78 -6.56
CA THR A 136 12.87 0.57 -5.37
C THR A 136 12.21 1.20 -4.15
N CYS A 137 12.52 0.71 -2.95
CA CYS A 137 12.07 1.34 -1.73
C CYS A 137 12.94 2.57 -1.43
N GLY A 138 12.37 3.75 -1.64
CA GLY A 138 12.97 5.04 -1.34
C GLY A 138 12.66 5.47 0.09
N VAL A 139 13.54 6.24 0.71
CA VAL A 139 13.36 6.74 2.06
C VAL A 139 13.99 8.12 2.22
N SER A 140 13.22 9.01 2.85
CA SER A 140 13.67 10.32 3.30
C SER A 140 13.39 10.51 4.78
N TYR A 141 14.16 11.34 5.45
CA TYR A 141 14.01 11.62 6.86
C TYR A 141 14.10 13.11 7.15
N SER A 142 13.44 13.52 8.22
CA SER A 142 13.54 14.85 8.82
C SER A 142 13.91 14.71 10.29
N THR A 143 14.75 15.62 10.78
CA THR A 143 15.05 15.81 12.21
C THR A 143 14.62 17.20 12.67
N THR A 144 13.78 17.87 11.91
CA THR A 144 13.33 19.24 12.12
C THR A 144 11.80 19.37 12.09
N GLY A 145 11.07 18.29 12.41
CA GLY A 145 9.60 18.31 12.39
C GLY A 145 9.02 18.55 11.00
N GLY A 146 9.64 17.98 9.96
CA GLY A 146 9.18 18.11 8.58
C GLY A 146 9.59 19.40 7.87
N GLN A 147 10.36 20.29 8.52
CA GLN A 147 10.78 21.57 7.91
C GLN A 147 11.91 21.41 6.87
N THR A 148 12.75 20.42 7.07
CA THR A 148 13.84 20.05 6.14
C THR A 148 13.93 18.54 6.04
N TRP A 149 14.32 18.06 4.87
CA TRP A 149 14.40 16.63 4.57
C TRP A 149 15.74 16.29 3.90
N ALA A 150 16.15 15.06 4.09
CA ALA A 150 17.28 14.44 3.40
C ALA A 150 16.94 13.01 3.01
N ASP A 151 17.51 12.52 1.92
CA ASP A 151 17.36 11.13 1.52
C ASP A 151 18.30 10.24 2.33
N ALA A 152 17.86 9.02 2.57
CA ALA A 152 18.68 7.93 3.03
C ALA A 152 18.66 6.77 2.02
N THR A 153 19.56 5.83 2.17
CA THR A 153 19.65 4.66 1.30
C THR A 153 19.33 3.40 2.08
N MET A 154 18.41 2.60 1.55
CA MET A 154 18.11 1.29 2.11
C MET A 154 19.29 0.33 1.86
N PRO A 155 19.65 -0.52 2.84
CA PRO A 155 20.80 -1.41 2.73
C PRO A 155 20.64 -2.57 1.73
N ASN A 156 19.45 -2.77 1.21
CA ASN A 156 19.15 -3.78 0.19
C ASN A 156 19.71 -3.43 -1.19
N GLY A 157 20.41 -2.36 -1.33
CA GLY A 157 20.99 -1.80 -2.54
C GLY A 157 20.91 -2.66 -3.80
N PHE A 158 20.35 -2.12 -4.82
CA PHE A 158 20.22 -2.74 -6.14
C PHE A 158 21.55 -2.70 -6.90
N VAL A 159 22.64 -3.00 -6.24
CA VAL A 159 23.93 -3.15 -6.90
C VAL A 159 23.93 -4.54 -7.52
N SER A 160 23.81 -4.60 -8.82
CA SER A 160 23.91 -5.85 -9.57
C SER A 160 25.19 -6.61 -9.17
N GLY A 161 25.03 -7.81 -8.63
CA GLY A 161 26.11 -8.68 -8.26
C GLY A 161 26.72 -8.50 -6.86
N ALA A 162 26.16 -7.65 -5.99
CA ALA A 162 26.60 -7.59 -4.60
C ALA A 162 25.81 -8.55 -3.71
N ALA A 163 26.53 -9.50 -3.13
CA ALA A 163 25.98 -10.34 -2.09
C ALA A 163 25.88 -9.55 -0.76
N TYR A 164 24.68 -9.45 -0.22
CA TYR A 164 24.45 -8.84 1.08
C TYR A 164 24.26 -9.94 2.13
N GLY A 165 25.38 -10.41 2.68
CA GLY A 165 25.38 -11.18 3.90
C GLY A 165 24.57 -12.49 3.86
N GLY A 166 24.55 -13.19 2.74
CA GLY A 166 23.89 -14.50 2.60
C GLY A 166 22.37 -14.41 2.69
N ALA A 167 21.80 -13.26 2.45
CA ALA A 167 20.38 -13.09 2.46
C ALA A 167 19.75 -13.49 1.12
N PRO A 168 18.48 -13.93 1.12
CA PRO A 168 17.66 -14.13 -0.06
C PRO A 168 17.65 -12.96 -1.04
N ARG A 169 18.04 -11.78 -0.58
CA ARG A 169 18.22 -10.56 -1.36
C ARG A 169 19.20 -10.66 -2.53
N GLU A 170 20.05 -11.65 -2.55
CA GLU A 170 20.86 -11.93 -3.74
C GLU A 170 20.00 -12.15 -4.98
N TYR A 171 18.77 -12.55 -4.78
CA TYR A 171 17.81 -12.85 -5.84
C TYR A 171 16.80 -11.71 -6.10
N MET A 172 16.72 -10.71 -5.21
CA MET A 172 15.74 -9.63 -5.29
C MET A 172 16.36 -8.40 -5.93
N GLN A 173 15.75 -7.88 -6.96
CA GLN A 173 16.29 -6.79 -7.80
C GLN A 173 15.38 -5.58 -7.89
N GLY A 174 14.08 -5.74 -7.66
CA GLY A 174 13.09 -4.68 -7.56
C GLY A 174 12.48 -4.64 -6.16
N SER A 175 11.94 -3.51 -5.76
CA SER A 175 11.23 -3.38 -4.49
C SER A 175 10.24 -2.22 -4.53
N GLY A 176 9.31 -2.21 -3.59
CA GLY A 176 8.33 -1.15 -3.43
C GLY A 176 7.30 -1.43 -2.35
N ASP A 177 6.19 -0.74 -2.42
CA ASP A 177 5.09 -0.79 -1.47
C ASP A 177 5.57 -0.56 -0.02
N PRO A 178 6.12 0.63 0.30
CA PRO A 178 6.71 0.91 1.60
C PRO A 178 5.68 1.06 2.71
N SER A 179 6.07 0.66 3.92
CA SER A 179 5.38 1.03 5.16
C SER A 179 6.41 1.35 6.24
N VAL A 180 6.21 2.44 6.99
CA VAL A 180 7.20 2.96 7.96
C VAL A 180 6.53 3.18 9.30
N GLU A 181 7.15 2.71 10.39
CA GLU A 181 6.67 2.95 11.75
C GLU A 181 7.83 3.08 12.74
N TRP A 182 7.54 3.56 13.95
CA TRP A 182 8.50 3.75 15.03
C TRP A 182 8.09 2.97 16.28
N ASP A 183 9.10 2.54 17.05
CA ASP A 183 8.88 1.98 18.38
C ASP A 183 9.05 3.04 19.50
N THR A 184 8.74 2.63 20.75
CA THR A 184 8.90 3.51 21.92
C THR A 184 10.35 3.64 22.40
N ARG A 185 11.31 3.19 21.61
CA ARG A 185 12.76 3.32 21.87
C ARG A 185 13.44 4.23 20.87
N GLY A 186 12.70 4.77 19.92
CA GLY A 186 13.24 5.63 18.85
C GLY A 186 13.91 4.84 17.73
N ASN A 187 13.58 3.58 17.53
CA ASN A 187 13.94 2.87 16.32
C ASN A 187 12.87 3.10 15.25
N ALA A 188 13.28 3.46 14.04
CA ALA A 188 12.41 3.45 12.89
C ALA A 188 12.49 2.08 12.18
N TYR A 189 11.34 1.60 11.72
CA TYR A 189 11.21 0.39 10.94
C TYR A 189 10.69 0.72 9.55
N TYR A 190 11.11 -0.06 8.57
CA TYR A 190 10.70 0.08 7.19
C TYR A 190 10.38 -1.31 6.63
N ALA A 191 9.14 -1.56 6.29
CA ALA A 191 8.74 -2.75 5.57
C ALA A 191 8.77 -2.47 4.07
N CYS A 192 9.29 -3.42 3.31
CA CYS A 192 9.46 -3.32 1.87
C CYS A 192 9.14 -4.66 1.23
N GLN A 193 8.36 -4.65 0.16
CA GLN A 193 8.22 -5.80 -0.72
C GLN A 193 9.41 -5.84 -1.67
N GLU A 194 10.02 -6.99 -1.84
CA GLU A 194 11.14 -7.21 -2.74
C GLU A 194 10.82 -8.30 -3.75
N PHE A 195 11.31 -8.12 -4.98
CA PHE A 195 11.03 -9.00 -6.11
C PHE A 195 12.30 -9.42 -6.81
N LYS A 196 12.29 -10.63 -7.32
CA LYS A 196 13.31 -11.09 -8.25
C LYS A 196 13.01 -10.56 -9.64
N ARG A 197 13.99 -9.88 -10.23
CA ARG A 197 13.87 -9.20 -11.54
C ARG A 197 15.16 -9.32 -12.34
N GLY A 198 15.06 -9.13 -13.65
CA GLY A 198 16.19 -8.95 -14.57
C GLY A 198 16.30 -10.00 -15.67
N SER A 199 17.14 -9.68 -16.65
CA SER A 199 17.30 -10.48 -17.87
C SER A 199 17.89 -11.88 -17.70
N GLY A 200 18.45 -12.18 -16.54
CA GLY A 200 18.97 -13.51 -16.21
C GLY A 200 17.99 -14.39 -15.45
N VAL A 201 16.79 -13.89 -15.20
CA VAL A 201 15.77 -14.56 -14.40
C VAL A 201 14.59 -14.85 -15.30
N THR A 202 14.67 -15.92 -16.04
CA THR A 202 13.69 -16.23 -17.08
C THR A 202 12.53 -17.08 -16.58
N GLU A 203 12.71 -17.76 -15.46
CA GLU A 203 11.79 -18.84 -15.07
C GLU A 203 11.08 -18.57 -13.75
N ASP A 204 11.69 -17.77 -12.86
CA ASP A 204 11.19 -17.54 -11.50
C ASP A 204 11.11 -16.05 -11.14
N ALA A 205 11.27 -15.16 -12.11
CA ALA A 205 11.35 -13.72 -11.85
C ALA A 205 10.11 -13.14 -11.19
N ASP A 206 9.00 -13.67 -11.56
CA ASP A 206 7.65 -13.30 -11.15
C ASP A 206 7.18 -13.99 -9.87
N GLN A 207 7.94 -14.93 -9.35
CA GLN A 207 7.51 -15.80 -8.26
C GLN A 207 8.33 -15.61 -6.99
N SER A 208 9.60 -15.25 -7.15
CA SER A 208 10.44 -14.98 -6.00
C SER A 208 10.15 -13.57 -5.50
N SER A 209 9.40 -13.49 -4.43
CA SER A 209 9.08 -12.25 -3.73
C SER A 209 9.14 -12.46 -2.22
N GLY A 210 9.24 -11.37 -1.48
CA GLY A 210 9.26 -11.43 -0.02
C GLY A 210 8.99 -10.07 0.59
N PHE A 211 8.61 -10.08 1.86
CA PHE A 211 8.55 -8.88 2.68
C PHE A 211 9.71 -8.88 3.65
N TYR A 212 10.39 -7.74 3.70
CA TYR A 212 11.53 -7.54 4.58
C TYR A 212 11.32 -6.31 5.45
N VAL A 213 11.72 -6.42 6.71
CA VAL A 213 11.70 -5.30 7.65
C VAL A 213 13.13 -4.87 7.95
N TYR A 214 13.40 -3.60 7.74
CA TYR A 214 14.66 -2.91 8.04
C TYR A 214 14.49 -2.07 9.28
N ARG A 215 15.59 -1.75 9.97
CA ARG A 215 15.57 -0.90 11.17
C ARG A 215 16.67 0.15 11.11
N SER A 216 16.31 1.36 11.52
CA SER A 216 17.23 2.45 11.81
C SER A 216 17.31 2.63 13.33
N THR A 217 18.50 2.40 13.90
CA THR A 217 18.71 2.48 15.35
C THR A 217 19.70 3.61 15.64
N GLY A 218 19.25 4.59 16.45
CA GLY A 218 20.09 5.69 16.93
C GLY A 218 20.53 6.70 15.85
N THR A 219 19.90 6.69 14.69
CA THR A 219 20.23 7.56 13.55
C THR A 219 19.03 8.35 13.02
N ASN A 220 17.87 8.23 13.65
CA ASN A 220 16.65 8.98 13.32
C ASN A 220 16.24 8.85 11.84
N GLY A 221 16.39 7.65 11.26
CA GLY A 221 16.10 7.40 9.85
C GLY A 221 17.22 7.75 8.87
N ALA A 222 18.28 8.43 9.32
CA ALA A 222 19.39 8.83 8.44
C ALA A 222 20.26 7.67 7.96
N SER A 223 20.29 6.57 8.70
CA SER A 223 20.99 5.35 8.32
C SER A 223 20.20 4.12 8.75
N TRP A 224 20.01 3.22 7.82
CA TRP A 224 19.33 1.94 8.01
C TRP A 224 20.38 0.88 8.32
N ASN A 225 20.83 0.89 9.56
CA ASN A 225 22.00 0.14 10.03
C ASN A 225 21.70 -1.30 10.46
N PHE A 226 20.43 -1.71 10.36
CA PHE A 226 20.01 -3.08 10.55
C PHE A 226 19.44 -3.61 9.24
N THR A 227 20.13 -4.59 8.67
CA THR A 227 19.75 -5.18 7.39
C THR A 227 18.41 -5.89 7.48
N GLY A 228 17.63 -5.84 6.41
CA GLY A 228 16.28 -6.42 6.35
C GLY A 228 16.23 -7.88 6.80
N ARG A 229 15.22 -8.18 7.58
CA ARG A 229 14.88 -9.55 7.98
C ARG A 229 13.63 -9.98 7.25
N PRO A 230 13.62 -11.20 6.73
CA PRO A 230 12.44 -11.73 6.07
C PRO A 230 11.28 -11.89 7.07
N VAL A 231 10.13 -11.38 6.68
CA VAL A 231 8.85 -11.67 7.35
C VAL A 231 8.25 -12.92 6.74
N VAL A 232 8.18 -12.93 5.43
CA VAL A 232 7.79 -14.07 4.61
C VAL A 232 8.57 -14.01 3.31
N GLU A 233 9.00 -15.15 2.82
CA GLU A 233 9.67 -15.30 1.54
C GLU A 233 8.92 -16.32 0.71
N HIS A 234 8.61 -15.94 -0.49
CA HIS A 234 8.19 -16.85 -1.53
C HIS A 234 9.36 -17.02 -2.50
N ASN A 235 10.24 -17.95 -2.15
CA ASN A 235 11.45 -18.21 -2.92
C ASN A 235 11.26 -19.55 -3.65
N ASP A 236 10.56 -19.47 -4.74
CA ASP A 236 10.29 -20.63 -5.56
C ASP A 236 11.28 -20.74 -6.71
N VAL A 237 12.35 -21.46 -6.47
CA VAL A 237 13.39 -21.72 -7.47
C VAL A 237 12.90 -22.71 -8.55
N ALA A 238 11.86 -23.46 -8.28
CA ALA A 238 11.37 -24.52 -9.16
C ALA A 238 10.19 -24.12 -10.05
N GLY A 239 9.75 -22.87 -9.97
CA GLY A 239 8.57 -22.40 -10.71
C GLY A 239 7.26 -23.03 -10.22
N ALA A 240 7.20 -23.47 -8.97
CA ALA A 240 5.98 -23.97 -8.34
C ALA A 240 5.20 -22.85 -7.63
N GLY A 241 5.41 -21.59 -8.02
CA GLY A 241 4.80 -20.42 -7.42
C GLY A 241 3.29 -20.45 -7.49
N ASP A 242 2.70 -20.91 -6.41
CA ASP A 242 1.26 -20.93 -6.24
C ASP A 242 0.74 -19.67 -5.57
N PHE A 243 1.62 -18.75 -5.15
CA PHE A 243 1.26 -17.60 -4.33
C PHE A 243 1.98 -16.34 -4.78
N LEU A 244 1.24 -15.23 -4.75
CA LEU A 244 1.80 -13.89 -4.86
C LEU A 244 1.54 -13.15 -3.56
N LEU A 245 2.54 -12.41 -3.10
CA LEU A 245 2.47 -11.56 -1.91
C LEU A 245 2.25 -10.12 -2.35
N ASP A 246 1.34 -9.40 -1.70
CA ASP A 246 0.98 -8.04 -2.11
C ASP A 246 0.50 -7.17 -0.94
N LYS A 247 0.76 -5.86 -1.02
CA LYS A 247 0.21 -4.83 -0.13
C LYS A 247 0.47 -5.08 1.36
N GLN A 248 1.74 -5.17 1.73
CA GLN A 248 2.11 -5.24 3.13
C GLN A 248 2.00 -3.87 3.79
N LEU A 249 1.32 -3.82 4.93
CA LEU A 249 1.34 -2.67 5.83
C LEU A 249 1.77 -3.11 7.23
N MET A 250 2.43 -2.19 7.93
CA MET A 250 3.06 -2.44 9.23
C MET A 250 2.44 -1.57 10.31
N ALA A 251 2.28 -2.14 11.50
CA ALA A 251 2.08 -1.41 12.73
C ALA A 251 3.14 -1.79 13.76
N VAL A 252 3.51 -0.85 14.61
CA VAL A 252 4.30 -1.11 15.81
C VAL A 252 3.46 -0.74 17.02
N ASP A 253 3.43 -1.59 18.03
CA ASP A 253 2.70 -1.31 19.27
C ASP A 253 3.48 -0.28 20.09
N ASP A 254 3.11 0.97 19.95
CA ASP A 254 3.67 2.12 20.67
C ASP A 254 2.98 2.40 22.01
N GLY A 255 2.03 1.56 22.41
CA GLY A 255 1.30 1.65 23.66
C GLY A 255 2.21 1.52 24.89
N MET A 256 2.47 2.60 25.62
CA MET A 256 3.39 2.63 26.77
C MET A 256 3.05 1.61 27.86
N ASN A 257 1.80 1.22 27.97
CA ASN A 257 1.29 0.25 28.97
C ASN A 257 0.88 -1.08 28.34
N SER A 258 1.10 -1.25 27.04
CA SER A 258 0.77 -2.48 26.33
C SER A 258 1.64 -3.65 26.82
N PRO A 259 1.08 -4.86 26.98
CA PRO A 259 1.86 -6.08 27.21
C PRO A 259 2.69 -6.48 25.99
N PHE A 260 2.38 -5.93 24.84
CA PHE A 260 3.06 -6.19 23.56
C PHE A 260 3.85 -5.00 23.04
N ARG A 261 4.16 -4.03 23.91
CA ARG A 261 4.89 -2.83 23.54
C ARG A 261 6.14 -3.13 22.71
N ASP A 262 6.35 -2.35 21.68
CA ASP A 262 7.43 -2.47 20.68
C ASP A 262 7.34 -3.72 19.77
N ARG A 263 6.22 -4.45 19.83
CA ARG A 263 5.98 -5.56 18.89
C ARG A 263 5.64 -4.99 17.52
N ILE A 264 6.24 -5.59 16.50
CA ILE A 264 5.99 -5.25 15.10
C ILE A 264 4.96 -6.23 14.56
N TYR A 265 3.97 -5.74 13.84
CA TYR A 265 2.98 -6.53 13.10
C TYR A 265 3.03 -6.15 11.64
N LEU A 266 3.07 -7.12 10.77
CA LEU A 266 2.97 -6.94 9.33
C LEU A 266 1.78 -7.73 8.80
N THR A 267 0.91 -7.08 8.06
CA THR A 267 -0.20 -7.75 7.37
C THR A 267 -0.08 -7.60 5.87
N TRP A 268 -0.59 -8.57 5.12
CA TRP A 268 -0.51 -8.57 3.66
C TRP A 268 -1.59 -9.45 3.05
N THR A 269 -1.76 -9.34 1.74
CA THR A 269 -2.58 -10.26 0.95
C THR A 269 -1.71 -11.33 0.31
N THR A 270 -2.14 -12.58 0.41
CA THR A 270 -1.60 -13.71 -0.35
C THR A 270 -2.60 -14.10 -1.42
N PHE A 271 -2.26 -13.91 -2.68
CA PHE A 271 -3.03 -14.37 -3.83
C PHE A 271 -2.60 -15.78 -4.21
N ALA A 272 -3.54 -16.72 -4.21
CA ALA A 272 -3.27 -18.11 -4.54
C ALA A 272 -3.71 -18.45 -5.98
N ALA A 273 -3.10 -19.46 -6.56
CA ALA A 273 -3.34 -19.89 -7.94
C ALA A 273 -4.77 -20.42 -8.18
N ASP A 274 -5.48 -20.82 -7.13
CA ASP A 274 -6.88 -21.23 -7.20
C ASP A 274 -7.86 -20.04 -7.30
N GLY A 275 -7.35 -18.80 -7.28
CA GLY A 275 -8.13 -17.57 -7.38
C GLY A 275 -8.50 -16.94 -6.04
N THR A 276 -8.07 -17.52 -4.94
CA THR A 276 -8.32 -16.98 -3.60
C THR A 276 -7.33 -15.88 -3.22
N ALA A 277 -7.73 -15.03 -2.27
CA ALA A 277 -6.92 -13.98 -1.69
C ALA A 277 -7.20 -13.87 -0.19
N TYR A 278 -6.19 -14.17 0.64
CA TYR A 278 -6.30 -14.16 2.09
C TYR A 278 -5.43 -13.08 2.71
N ILE A 279 -5.95 -12.45 3.77
CA ILE A 279 -5.16 -11.57 4.62
C ILE A 279 -4.40 -12.41 5.64
N ASN A 280 -3.09 -12.21 5.68
CA ASN A 280 -2.17 -12.86 6.61
C ASN A 280 -1.50 -11.80 7.51
N GLU A 281 -1.00 -12.27 8.64
CA GLU A 281 -0.21 -11.48 9.59
C GLU A 281 0.99 -12.29 10.06
N ALA A 282 2.10 -11.60 10.34
CA ALA A 282 3.22 -12.10 11.12
C ALA A 282 3.77 -11.01 12.02
N SER A 283 4.27 -11.40 13.19
CA SER A 283 4.77 -10.44 14.20
C SER A 283 6.18 -10.74 14.66
N SER A 284 6.86 -9.68 15.13
CA SER A 284 8.16 -9.76 15.80
C SER A 284 8.08 -9.20 17.21
N ALA A 285 8.58 -9.95 18.17
CA ALA A 285 8.69 -9.53 19.57
C ALA A 285 10.14 -9.16 19.98
N ASP A 286 11.06 -9.17 19.03
CA ASP A 286 12.50 -8.97 19.24
C ASP A 286 13.08 -7.90 18.30
N TYR A 287 12.33 -6.82 18.08
CA TYR A 287 12.75 -5.64 17.30
C TYR A 287 13.07 -5.95 15.83
N GLY A 288 12.34 -6.89 15.24
CA GLY A 288 12.50 -7.27 13.83
C GLY A 288 13.64 -8.26 13.58
N GLU A 289 14.22 -8.88 14.61
CA GLU A 289 15.24 -9.92 14.41
C GLU A 289 14.65 -11.20 13.82
N HIS A 290 13.47 -11.60 14.30
CA HIS A 290 12.73 -12.76 13.82
C HIS A 290 11.23 -12.45 13.75
N PHE A 291 10.56 -13.07 12.82
CA PHE A 291 9.10 -13.01 12.66
C PHE A 291 8.45 -14.37 12.91
N SER A 292 7.22 -14.36 13.40
CA SER A 292 6.40 -15.55 13.57
C SER A 292 6.06 -16.19 12.22
N ALA A 293 5.61 -17.45 12.25
CA ALA A 293 4.94 -18.00 11.08
C ALA A 293 3.66 -17.20 10.77
N PRO A 294 3.28 -17.07 9.49
CA PRO A 294 2.05 -16.36 9.11
C PRO A 294 0.79 -16.97 9.72
N VAL A 295 -0.13 -16.12 10.13
CA VAL A 295 -1.46 -16.45 10.64
C VAL A 295 -2.51 -15.83 9.72
N VAL A 296 -3.54 -16.60 9.34
CA VAL A 296 -4.65 -16.07 8.53
C VAL A 296 -5.55 -15.20 9.40
N VAL A 297 -5.74 -13.95 8.98
CA VAL A 297 -6.61 -12.95 9.62
C VAL A 297 -8.04 -13.02 9.08
N SER A 298 -8.19 -13.16 7.76
CA SER A 298 -9.48 -13.20 7.06
C SER A 298 -10.14 -14.59 7.18
N THR A 299 -10.51 -14.96 8.41
CA THR A 299 -11.15 -16.26 8.68
C THR A 299 -12.56 -16.33 8.13
N ASP A 300 -13.08 -17.55 7.95
CA ASP A 300 -14.42 -17.79 7.43
C ASP A 300 -15.50 -17.08 8.25
N SER A 301 -16.50 -16.56 7.54
CA SER A 301 -17.63 -15.82 8.14
C SER A 301 -18.85 -15.83 7.24
N ASN A 302 -20.05 -15.90 7.84
CA ASN A 302 -21.32 -15.72 7.11
C ASN A 302 -21.47 -14.31 6.49
N LEU A 303 -20.54 -13.38 6.78
CA LEU A 303 -20.49 -12.07 6.12
C LEU A 303 -20.02 -12.17 4.67
N CYS A 304 -19.33 -13.25 4.29
CA CYS A 304 -18.79 -13.48 2.95
C CYS A 304 -19.75 -14.40 2.18
N ALA A 305 -20.68 -13.79 1.43
CA ALA A 305 -21.77 -14.52 0.82
C ALA A 305 -21.37 -15.36 -0.40
N ASN A 306 -20.38 -14.89 -1.17
CA ASN A 306 -19.97 -15.54 -2.41
C ASN A 306 -18.48 -15.85 -2.35
N PRO A 307 -18.07 -17.12 -2.42
CA PRO A 307 -16.66 -17.47 -2.45
C PRO A 307 -16.00 -17.01 -3.76
N ALA A 308 -14.70 -16.76 -3.73
CA ALA A 308 -13.91 -16.34 -4.90
C ALA A 308 -13.93 -17.41 -6.01
N THR A 309 -14.09 -18.66 -5.64
CA THR A 309 -14.20 -19.79 -6.57
C THR A 309 -15.46 -20.61 -6.29
N SER A 310 -16.10 -21.11 -7.34
CA SER A 310 -17.30 -21.95 -7.24
C SER A 310 -17.06 -23.30 -6.57
N THR A 311 -15.82 -23.65 -6.29
CA THR A 311 -15.45 -24.90 -5.61
C THR A 311 -15.42 -24.74 -4.10
N HIS A 312 -15.43 -23.51 -3.59
CA HIS A 312 -15.44 -23.21 -2.16
C HIS A 312 -16.87 -23.09 -1.64
N PRO A 313 -17.12 -23.47 -0.38
CA PRO A 313 -18.43 -23.28 0.24
C PRO A 313 -18.70 -21.80 0.55
N ASP A 314 -19.98 -21.44 0.64
CA ASP A 314 -20.40 -20.13 1.15
C ASP A 314 -19.80 -19.88 2.54
N GLY A 315 -19.52 -18.62 2.84
CA GLY A 315 -18.89 -18.21 4.10
C GLY A 315 -17.36 -18.18 4.08
N ARG A 316 -16.73 -18.53 2.98
CA ARG A 316 -15.30 -18.30 2.78
C ARG A 316 -15.05 -16.82 2.53
N CYS A 317 -14.23 -16.19 3.41
CA CYS A 317 -13.72 -14.85 3.20
C CYS A 317 -12.39 -14.93 2.44
N ASP A 318 -12.45 -15.27 1.18
CA ASP A 318 -11.32 -15.66 0.33
C ASP A 318 -11.10 -14.70 -0.85
N ASN A 319 -11.70 -13.51 -0.79
CA ASN A 319 -11.53 -12.46 -1.79
C ASN A 319 -11.26 -11.11 -1.10
N ASN A 320 -10.01 -10.89 -0.74
CA ASN A 320 -9.59 -9.77 0.11
C ASN A 320 -8.39 -9.02 -0.47
N GLN A 321 -8.25 -7.73 -0.08
CA GLN A 321 -7.07 -6.92 -0.37
C GLN A 321 -6.98 -5.73 0.61
N PHE A 322 -5.84 -5.05 0.63
CA PHE A 322 -5.62 -3.79 1.33
C PHE A 322 -5.87 -3.87 2.84
N SER A 323 -5.09 -4.70 3.52
CA SER A 323 -5.16 -4.81 4.98
C SER A 323 -4.33 -3.70 5.65
N ASP A 324 -4.91 -3.10 6.70
CA ASP A 324 -4.23 -2.11 7.54
C ASP A 324 -4.25 -2.58 9.01
N PRO A 325 -3.08 -2.88 9.60
CA PRO A 325 -2.96 -3.18 11.03
C PRO A 325 -2.83 -1.90 11.85
N PHE A 326 -3.45 -1.85 13.01
CA PHE A 326 -3.27 -0.78 14.00
C PHE A 326 -3.49 -1.28 15.42
N THR A 327 -2.86 -0.64 16.39
CA THR A 327 -2.86 -1.08 17.78
C THR A 327 -3.62 -0.13 18.68
N ALA A 328 -4.20 -0.68 19.75
CA ALA A 328 -4.77 0.10 20.84
C ALA A 328 -3.77 0.24 21.99
N PRO A 329 -3.90 1.27 22.84
CA PRO A 329 -3.03 1.45 24.02
C PRO A 329 -3.01 0.29 25.01
N ASP A 330 -3.98 -0.63 24.95
CA ASP A 330 -4.05 -1.84 25.78
C ASP A 330 -3.37 -3.07 25.13
N GLY A 331 -2.78 -2.90 23.94
CA GLY A 331 -2.10 -3.96 23.18
C GLY A 331 -3.02 -4.77 22.28
N THR A 332 -4.29 -4.42 22.16
CA THR A 332 -5.17 -5.06 21.18
C THR A 332 -4.73 -4.67 19.77
N LEU A 333 -4.38 -5.66 18.95
CA LEU A 333 -4.14 -5.48 17.53
C LEU A 333 -5.47 -5.58 16.78
N TYR A 334 -5.75 -4.61 15.94
CA TYR A 334 -6.83 -4.62 14.97
C TYR A 334 -6.25 -4.71 13.57
N VAL A 335 -6.94 -5.43 12.70
CA VAL A 335 -6.66 -5.45 11.27
C VAL A 335 -7.96 -5.19 10.54
N VAL A 336 -7.95 -4.19 9.66
CA VAL A 336 -9.08 -3.85 8.79
C VAL A 336 -8.69 -4.13 7.34
N TRP A 337 -9.64 -4.58 6.51
CA TRP A 337 -9.38 -4.87 5.09
C TRP A 337 -10.62 -4.73 4.22
N ALA A 338 -10.41 -4.60 2.91
CA ALA A 338 -11.45 -4.68 1.90
C ALA A 338 -11.76 -6.15 1.55
N ASN A 339 -13.04 -6.50 1.53
CA ASN A 339 -13.53 -7.82 1.15
C ASN A 339 -14.55 -7.71 0.03
N TYR A 340 -14.37 -8.48 -1.02
CA TYR A 340 -15.13 -8.44 -2.27
C TYR A 340 -16.08 -9.64 -2.46
N ASN A 341 -16.23 -10.47 -1.44
CA ASN A 341 -17.09 -11.66 -1.50
C ASN A 341 -18.61 -11.35 -1.63
N ASN A 342 -19.02 -10.10 -1.45
CA ASN A 342 -20.43 -9.72 -1.54
C ASN A 342 -20.85 -9.20 -2.91
N ALA A 343 -19.93 -8.67 -3.70
CA ALA A 343 -20.20 -8.19 -5.04
C ALA A 343 -20.59 -9.37 -5.95
N THR A 344 -21.70 -9.26 -6.66
CA THR A 344 -22.23 -10.32 -7.51
C THR A 344 -22.28 -9.92 -8.98
N SER A 345 -21.78 -10.77 -9.86
CA SER A 345 -21.89 -10.57 -11.30
C SER A 345 -23.34 -10.70 -11.77
N GLY A 346 -23.77 -9.79 -12.66
CA GLY A 346 -25.08 -9.84 -13.31
C GLY A 346 -26.26 -9.36 -12.46
N GLY A 347 -26.04 -8.93 -11.23
CA GLY A 347 -27.06 -8.30 -10.37
C GLY A 347 -27.00 -6.77 -10.43
N GLY A 348 -27.96 -6.09 -9.80
CA GLY A 348 -27.90 -4.64 -9.58
C GLY A 348 -27.06 -4.23 -8.37
N ASP A 349 -26.59 -5.20 -7.59
CA ASP A 349 -25.87 -4.99 -6.35
C ASP A 349 -24.38 -5.29 -6.56
N ASN A 350 -23.55 -4.27 -6.53
CA ASN A 350 -22.11 -4.34 -6.66
C ASN A 350 -21.39 -3.78 -5.42
N HIS A 351 -22.01 -3.86 -4.25
CA HIS A 351 -21.32 -3.43 -3.03
C HIS A 351 -20.37 -4.49 -2.52
N SER A 352 -19.23 -4.04 -2.13
CA SER A 352 -18.24 -4.76 -1.34
C SER A 352 -18.34 -4.38 0.14
N GLN A 353 -17.49 -4.89 1.01
CA GLN A 353 -17.54 -4.60 2.42
C GLN A 353 -16.15 -4.39 3.02
N VAL A 354 -16.09 -3.60 4.09
CA VAL A 354 -14.93 -3.48 4.93
C VAL A 354 -15.13 -4.38 6.15
N LEU A 355 -14.18 -5.25 6.40
CA LEU A 355 -14.16 -6.17 7.54
C LEU A 355 -13.02 -5.82 8.50
N LEU A 356 -13.19 -6.21 9.76
CA LEU A 356 -12.20 -6.04 10.82
C LEU A 356 -12.13 -7.31 11.67
N ALA A 357 -10.92 -7.75 12.00
CA ALA A 357 -10.66 -8.73 13.05
C ALA A 357 -9.69 -8.16 14.09
N LYS A 358 -9.64 -8.76 15.27
CA LYS A 358 -8.72 -8.34 16.33
C LYS A 358 -8.03 -9.51 17.00
N SER A 359 -6.82 -9.23 17.47
CA SER A 359 -6.03 -10.11 18.32
C SER A 359 -5.80 -9.44 19.68
N THR A 360 -5.91 -10.22 20.76
CA THR A 360 -5.57 -9.79 22.13
C THR A 360 -4.40 -10.57 22.71
N ASP A 361 -3.74 -11.36 21.91
CA ASP A 361 -2.63 -12.24 22.27
C ASP A 361 -1.36 -11.96 21.44
N GLY A 362 -1.26 -10.74 20.89
CA GLY A 362 -0.08 -10.27 20.18
C GLY A 362 0.09 -10.87 18.79
N GLY A 363 -1.00 -11.06 18.05
CA GLY A 363 -1.00 -11.58 16.68
C GLY A 363 -1.14 -13.10 16.59
N ALA A 364 -1.12 -13.83 17.72
CA ALA A 364 -1.13 -15.28 17.69
C ALA A 364 -2.46 -15.89 17.20
N THR A 365 -3.59 -15.23 17.52
CA THR A 365 -4.92 -15.61 17.04
C THR A 365 -5.79 -14.40 16.77
N PHE A 366 -6.77 -14.55 15.88
CA PHE A 366 -7.71 -13.49 15.51
C PHE A 366 -9.16 -13.88 15.77
N SER A 367 -9.97 -12.90 16.12
CA SER A 367 -11.42 -13.05 16.24
C SER A 367 -12.04 -13.31 14.87
N ALA A 368 -13.27 -13.84 14.86
CA ALA A 368 -14.09 -13.81 13.64
C ALA A 368 -14.26 -12.37 13.12
N PRO A 369 -14.36 -12.16 11.81
CA PRO A 369 -14.57 -10.86 11.21
C PRO A 369 -15.84 -10.16 11.66
N VAL A 370 -15.76 -8.85 11.84
CA VAL A 370 -16.90 -7.94 12.11
C VAL A 370 -17.02 -6.97 10.93
N LYS A 371 -18.24 -6.74 10.46
CA LYS A 371 -18.49 -5.76 9.40
C LYS A 371 -18.32 -4.34 9.94
N VAL A 372 -17.46 -3.57 9.28
CA VAL A 372 -17.28 -2.13 9.51
C VAL A 372 -18.31 -1.32 8.72
N GLY A 373 -18.49 -1.66 7.47
CA GLY A 373 -19.46 -1.03 6.57
C GLY A 373 -19.44 -1.67 5.19
N ASP A 374 -20.37 -1.23 4.34
CA ASP A 374 -20.38 -1.56 2.93
C ASP A 374 -19.76 -0.41 2.12
N PHE A 375 -19.20 -0.70 0.96
CA PHE A 375 -18.70 0.29 0.02
C PHE A 375 -18.93 -0.18 -1.42
N ASN A 376 -18.90 0.77 -2.34
CA ASN A 376 -18.87 0.50 -3.77
C ASN A 376 -17.52 0.91 -4.32
N GLU A 377 -16.87 -0.01 -5.03
CA GLU A 377 -15.58 0.25 -5.65
C GLU A 377 -15.73 1.23 -6.83
N LEU A 378 -14.63 1.87 -7.21
CA LEU A 378 -14.56 2.68 -8.41
C LEU A 378 -14.85 1.83 -9.66
N PRO A 379 -15.43 2.40 -10.71
CA PRO A 379 -15.72 1.65 -11.93
C PRO A 379 -14.44 1.26 -12.68
N ASP A 380 -14.57 0.33 -13.63
CA ASP A 380 -13.51 0.02 -14.58
C ASP A 380 -13.26 1.17 -15.54
N CYS A 381 -11.99 1.42 -15.84
CA CYS A 381 -11.57 2.34 -16.88
C CYS A 381 -10.97 1.60 -18.07
N ALA A 382 -11.77 1.33 -19.07
CA ALA A 382 -11.33 0.68 -20.29
C ALA A 382 -10.22 1.45 -21.03
N ALA A 383 -10.11 2.76 -20.81
CA ALA A 383 -9.13 3.62 -21.43
C ALA A 383 -7.85 3.82 -20.59
N TYR A 384 -7.76 3.25 -19.39
CA TYR A 384 -6.58 3.37 -18.55
C TYR A 384 -5.34 2.86 -19.29
N GLN A 385 -4.28 3.65 -19.26
CA GLN A 385 -3.04 3.40 -20.02
C GLN A 385 -3.25 3.07 -21.51
N GLY A 386 -4.19 3.77 -22.15
CA GLY A 386 -4.51 3.53 -23.55
C GLY A 386 -5.18 2.18 -23.80
N GLY A 387 -5.78 1.58 -22.79
CA GLY A 387 -6.42 0.27 -22.84
C GLY A 387 -5.48 -0.91 -22.57
N ALA A 388 -4.23 -0.64 -22.18
CA ALA A 388 -3.25 -1.70 -21.93
C ALA A 388 -3.48 -2.41 -20.58
N ASP A 389 -4.13 -1.75 -19.62
CA ASP A 389 -4.50 -2.29 -18.30
C ASP A 389 -5.99 -1.98 -18.01
N ALA A 390 -6.86 -2.46 -18.87
CA ALA A 390 -8.25 -2.03 -18.99
C ALA A 390 -9.19 -2.44 -17.84
N PHE A 391 -8.75 -3.32 -16.94
CA PHE A 391 -9.63 -3.91 -15.92
C PHE A 391 -9.40 -3.33 -14.53
N ARG A 392 -8.64 -2.24 -14.43
CA ARG A 392 -8.38 -1.58 -13.15
C ARG A 392 -9.52 -0.71 -12.70
N ALA A 393 -9.75 -0.70 -11.39
CA ALA A 393 -10.58 0.33 -10.77
C ALA A 393 -9.90 1.69 -10.97
N CYS A 394 -10.66 2.71 -11.31
CA CYS A 394 -10.12 4.03 -11.54
C CYS A 394 -11.12 5.16 -11.28
N VAL A 395 -10.62 6.35 -11.04
CA VAL A 395 -11.42 7.57 -11.19
C VAL A 395 -11.68 7.75 -12.67
N PRO A 396 -12.94 7.68 -13.11
CA PRO A 396 -13.25 7.57 -14.53
C PRO A 396 -13.15 8.91 -15.25
N GLU A 397 -12.95 8.83 -16.55
CA GLU A 397 -13.04 9.97 -17.45
C GLU A 397 -14.42 10.61 -17.44
N LYS A 398 -14.49 11.90 -17.16
CA LYS A 398 -15.75 12.68 -17.18
C LYS A 398 -15.78 13.77 -18.25
N GLY A 399 -14.63 14.21 -18.74
CA GLY A 399 -14.49 15.21 -19.77
C GLY A 399 -14.32 14.64 -21.18
N ALA A 400 -13.92 15.53 -22.08
CA ALA A 400 -13.64 15.21 -23.48
C ALA A 400 -12.27 14.56 -23.70
N THR A 401 -11.43 14.51 -22.69
CA THR A 401 -10.06 14.00 -22.75
C THR A 401 -9.86 12.87 -21.75
N ALA A 402 -8.97 11.95 -22.05
CA ALA A 402 -8.56 10.90 -21.12
C ALA A 402 -7.67 11.41 -19.96
N ALA A 403 -7.35 12.69 -19.92
CA ALA A 403 -6.46 13.27 -18.92
C ALA A 403 -7.03 13.23 -17.48
N SER A 404 -8.34 13.08 -17.33
CA SER A 404 -8.99 12.97 -16.02
C SER A 404 -8.97 11.57 -15.42
N ILE A 405 -8.63 10.56 -16.19
CA ILE A 405 -8.58 9.16 -15.72
C ILE A 405 -7.30 8.93 -14.94
N PHE A 406 -7.38 8.23 -13.83
CA PHE A 406 -6.22 7.57 -13.22
C PHE A 406 -6.66 6.41 -12.34
N ARG A 407 -5.75 5.46 -12.17
CA ARG A 407 -5.99 4.29 -11.35
C ARG A 407 -6.13 4.69 -9.88
N ALA A 408 -7.18 4.20 -9.27
CA ALA A 408 -7.39 4.30 -7.83
C ALA A 408 -8.21 3.10 -7.36
N SER A 409 -8.06 2.75 -6.10
CA SER A 409 -8.84 1.72 -5.42
C SER A 409 -9.35 2.27 -4.10
N ASN A 410 -10.51 1.80 -3.68
CA ASN A 410 -11.03 2.06 -2.36
C ASN A 410 -10.47 1.03 -1.37
N TYR A 411 -9.85 1.50 -0.31
CA TYR A 411 -9.28 0.68 0.74
C TYR A 411 -9.53 1.32 2.12
N PRO A 412 -9.54 0.53 3.20
CA PRO A 412 -9.74 1.06 4.53
C PRO A 412 -8.42 1.41 5.23
N TYR A 413 -8.49 2.43 6.10
CA TYR A 413 -7.54 2.66 7.18
C TYR A 413 -8.24 2.72 8.52
N GLY A 414 -7.56 2.24 9.57
CA GLY A 414 -8.07 2.23 10.92
C GLY A 414 -7.17 2.95 11.92
N ALA A 415 -7.75 3.49 12.99
CA ALA A 415 -7.01 3.98 14.13
C ALA A 415 -7.85 3.94 15.41
N VAL A 416 -7.17 3.94 16.55
CA VAL A 416 -7.78 3.99 17.88
C VAL A 416 -7.62 5.39 18.46
N ASP A 417 -8.69 5.96 19.02
CA ASP A 417 -8.61 7.24 19.76
C ASP A 417 -7.68 7.05 20.98
N PRO A 418 -6.55 7.76 21.06
CA PRO A 418 -5.59 7.58 22.14
C PRO A 418 -6.17 7.87 23.54
N ARG A 419 -7.25 8.64 23.62
CA ARG A 419 -7.97 8.94 24.87
C ARG A 419 -9.01 7.89 25.23
N SER A 420 -9.41 7.06 24.27
CA SER A 420 -10.49 6.10 24.42
C SER A 420 -10.17 4.79 23.69
N PRO A 421 -9.47 3.84 24.34
CA PRO A 421 -8.99 2.62 23.66
C PRO A 421 -10.09 1.73 23.09
N ARG A 422 -11.36 2.03 23.38
CA ARG A 422 -12.51 1.33 22.80
C ARG A 422 -13.17 2.10 21.64
N THR A 423 -12.69 3.29 21.33
CA THR A 423 -13.18 4.10 20.21
C THR A 423 -12.24 3.92 19.02
N LEU A 424 -12.78 3.32 17.96
CA LEU A 424 -12.09 3.11 16.71
C LEU A 424 -12.74 3.97 15.63
N ALA A 425 -11.91 4.54 14.78
CA ALA A 425 -12.31 5.15 13.53
C ALA A 425 -11.77 4.30 12.37
N VAL A 426 -12.60 4.07 11.36
CA VAL A 426 -12.19 3.42 10.10
C VAL A 426 -12.69 4.28 8.96
N THR A 427 -11.78 4.72 8.10
CA THR A 427 -12.10 5.44 6.86
C THR A 427 -11.87 4.55 5.65
N TYR A 428 -12.65 4.76 4.60
CA TYR A 428 -12.53 4.05 3.33
C TYR A 428 -13.19 4.86 2.21
N GLY A 429 -12.85 4.60 0.97
CA GLY A 429 -13.51 5.22 -0.17
C GLY A 429 -14.81 4.52 -0.52
N SER A 430 -15.77 5.25 -1.11
CA SER A 430 -16.96 4.66 -1.72
C SER A 430 -17.47 5.51 -2.89
N TYR A 431 -17.69 4.86 -4.02
CA TYR A 431 -18.20 5.52 -5.23
C TYR A 431 -19.70 5.84 -5.13
N ILE A 432 -20.47 5.03 -4.40
CA ILE A 432 -21.81 5.39 -3.95
C ILE A 432 -21.71 5.91 -2.52
N ASN A 433 -22.18 7.14 -2.34
CA ASN A 433 -22.10 7.84 -1.07
C ASN A 433 -23.29 8.81 -0.94
N ARG A 434 -23.28 9.66 0.10
CA ARG A 434 -24.36 10.60 0.38
C ARG A 434 -24.69 11.54 -0.79
N ASN A 435 -23.68 11.95 -1.55
CA ASN A 435 -23.84 12.90 -2.64
C ASN A 435 -23.78 12.25 -4.03
N SER A 436 -23.28 11.02 -4.12
CA SER A 436 -23.23 10.19 -5.33
C SER A 436 -24.16 8.99 -5.17
N ASN A 437 -25.36 9.08 -5.66
CA ASN A 437 -26.41 8.07 -5.49
C ASN A 437 -27.55 8.26 -6.51
N GLU A 438 -28.55 7.41 -6.46
CA GLU A 438 -29.67 7.40 -7.41
C GLU A 438 -30.40 8.76 -7.49
N ALA A 439 -30.52 9.46 -6.35
CA ALA A 439 -31.17 10.77 -6.32
C ALA A 439 -30.36 11.85 -7.06
N ASN A 440 -29.07 11.64 -7.19
CA ASN A 440 -28.14 12.52 -7.90
C ASN A 440 -27.77 11.98 -9.29
N GLY A 441 -28.36 10.88 -9.72
CA GLY A 441 -28.18 10.30 -11.05
C GLY A 441 -27.05 9.27 -11.15
N CYS A 442 -26.47 8.81 -10.03
CA CYS A 442 -25.50 7.72 -9.98
C CYS A 442 -26.14 6.45 -9.42
N THR A 443 -26.23 5.42 -10.24
CA THR A 443 -26.91 4.17 -9.84
C THR A 443 -26.01 2.97 -10.07
N PRO A 444 -25.81 2.09 -9.07
CA PRO A 444 -25.17 0.81 -9.26
C PRO A 444 -25.85 -0.02 -10.35
N ALA A 445 -25.09 -0.68 -11.20
CA ALA A 445 -25.57 -1.46 -12.33
C ALA A 445 -25.02 -2.89 -12.35
N GLY A 446 -24.53 -3.36 -11.20
CA GLY A 446 -23.96 -4.69 -11.02
C GLY A 446 -22.48 -4.77 -11.33
N VAL A 447 -21.98 -5.98 -11.47
CA VAL A 447 -20.59 -6.31 -11.75
C VAL A 447 -20.47 -6.89 -13.16
N SER A 448 -19.46 -6.46 -13.90
CA SER A 448 -19.16 -6.97 -15.23
C SER A 448 -18.84 -8.46 -15.18
N THR A 449 -19.53 -9.25 -16.00
CA THR A 449 -19.25 -10.68 -16.13
C THR A 449 -17.93 -10.97 -16.87
N THR A 450 -17.38 -9.97 -17.55
CA THR A 450 -16.16 -10.10 -18.33
C THR A 450 -14.92 -9.68 -17.55
N THR A 451 -15.02 -8.57 -16.77
CA THR A 451 -13.88 -7.93 -16.12
C THR A 451 -13.92 -8.05 -14.60
N GLY A 452 -15.06 -8.43 -14.02
CA GLY A 452 -15.26 -8.38 -12.57
C GLY A 452 -15.40 -6.96 -12.01
N GLY A 453 -15.39 -5.93 -12.87
CA GLY A 453 -15.43 -4.53 -12.47
C GLY A 453 -16.83 -4.02 -12.19
N ASP A 454 -16.94 -3.05 -11.30
CA ASP A 454 -18.18 -2.42 -10.91
C ASP A 454 -18.75 -1.54 -12.02
N LEU A 455 -20.04 -1.67 -12.25
CA LEU A 455 -20.77 -0.94 -13.28
C LEU A 455 -21.71 0.09 -12.64
N TYR A 456 -21.79 1.27 -13.27
CA TYR A 456 -22.69 2.35 -12.84
C TYR A 456 -23.31 3.04 -14.04
N THR A 457 -24.50 3.59 -13.83
CA THR A 457 -25.08 4.59 -14.73
C THR A 457 -24.75 5.99 -14.19
N GLY A 458 -24.59 6.97 -15.06
CA GLY A 458 -24.29 8.34 -14.67
C GLY A 458 -22.80 8.71 -14.58
N VAL A 459 -21.90 7.76 -14.80
CA VAL A 459 -20.43 7.97 -14.71
C VAL A 459 -19.94 9.17 -15.53
N LYS A 460 -20.49 9.37 -16.74
CA LYS A 460 -20.11 10.48 -17.64
C LYS A 460 -20.87 11.79 -17.38
N THR A 461 -21.76 11.80 -16.41
CA THR A 461 -22.53 13.01 -16.05
C THR A 461 -21.75 13.74 -14.97
N GLU A 462 -21.38 14.97 -15.25
CA GLU A 462 -20.68 15.84 -14.30
C GLU A 462 -21.43 15.93 -12.97
N GLY A 463 -20.70 15.72 -11.87
CA GLY A 463 -21.23 15.79 -10.51
C GLY A 463 -22.20 14.67 -10.09
N ALA A 464 -22.57 13.75 -10.99
CA ALA A 464 -23.53 12.67 -10.64
C ALA A 464 -22.84 11.54 -9.88
N CYS A 465 -21.81 10.93 -10.47
CA CYS A 465 -21.00 9.89 -9.85
C CYS A 465 -19.65 10.43 -9.44
N HIS A 466 -19.29 10.26 -8.19
CA HIS A 466 -17.95 10.64 -7.69
C HIS A 466 -17.61 9.84 -6.43
N ASN A 467 -16.34 9.57 -6.27
CA ASN A 467 -15.83 8.88 -5.08
C ASN A 467 -15.74 9.84 -3.90
N ALA A 468 -16.07 9.36 -2.70
CA ALA A 468 -15.87 10.13 -1.47
C ALA A 468 -15.26 9.23 -0.38
N ILE A 469 -14.49 9.85 0.50
CA ILE A 469 -14.01 9.19 1.71
C ILE A 469 -15.13 9.21 2.73
N VAL A 470 -15.38 8.06 3.36
CA VAL A 470 -16.42 7.88 4.38
C VAL A 470 -15.82 7.38 5.69
N LEU A 471 -16.53 7.57 6.79
CA LEU A 471 -16.09 7.21 8.14
C LEU A 471 -17.09 6.27 8.80
N SER A 472 -16.59 5.20 9.39
CA SER A 472 -17.32 4.34 10.31
C SER A 472 -16.65 4.31 11.69
N VAL A 473 -17.44 4.37 12.75
CA VAL A 473 -16.95 4.50 14.12
C VAL A 473 -17.47 3.37 15.00
N SER A 474 -16.57 2.77 15.76
CA SER A 474 -16.91 1.87 16.87
C SER A 474 -16.62 2.56 18.21
N LYS A 475 -17.52 2.41 19.16
CA LYS A 475 -17.32 2.88 20.58
C LYS A 475 -17.23 1.71 21.56
N ASN A 476 -17.12 0.49 21.07
CA ASN A 476 -17.15 -0.73 21.87
C ASN A 476 -16.01 -1.71 21.55
N GLY A 477 -14.86 -1.20 21.08
CA GLY A 477 -13.67 -2.02 20.78
C GLY A 477 -13.86 -2.91 19.56
N GLY A 478 -14.43 -2.38 18.49
CA GLY A 478 -14.61 -3.07 17.22
C GLY A 478 -15.76 -4.08 17.19
N ALA A 479 -16.59 -4.16 18.22
CA ALA A 479 -17.69 -5.13 18.25
C ALA A 479 -18.88 -4.73 17.36
N ALA A 480 -19.04 -3.44 17.08
CA ALA A 480 -20.04 -2.89 16.15
C ALA A 480 -19.59 -1.51 15.67
N PHE A 481 -20.04 -1.13 14.48
CA PHE A 481 -19.71 0.11 13.82
C PHE A 481 -20.93 0.89 13.37
N THR A 482 -20.82 2.22 13.26
CA THR A 482 -21.93 3.08 12.81
C THR A 482 -22.25 2.90 11.33
N GLY A 483 -21.26 2.54 10.52
CA GLY A 483 -21.39 2.33 9.08
C GLY A 483 -21.76 0.92 8.66
N SER A 484 -22.16 0.06 9.60
CA SER A 484 -22.49 -1.33 9.31
C SER A 484 -23.82 -1.54 8.57
N SER A 485 -24.56 -0.45 8.25
CA SER A 485 -25.71 -0.49 7.36
C SER A 485 -25.27 -0.61 5.90
N LYS A 486 -26.19 -1.01 5.04
CA LYS A 486 -25.96 -1.07 3.59
C LYS A 486 -25.91 0.32 2.93
N ASP A 487 -26.13 1.40 3.67
CA ASP A 487 -26.18 2.76 3.15
C ASP A 487 -24.97 3.58 3.64
N VAL A 488 -23.88 3.53 2.88
CA VAL A 488 -22.66 4.33 3.13
C VAL A 488 -22.85 5.82 2.87
N ARG A 489 -23.95 6.23 2.24
CA ARG A 489 -24.27 7.63 1.91
C ARG A 489 -24.45 8.50 3.15
N THR A 490 -24.65 7.90 4.30
CA THR A 490 -24.86 8.60 5.56
C THR A 490 -23.57 8.93 6.34
N LEU A 491 -22.41 8.51 5.85
CA LEU A 491 -21.14 8.58 6.58
C LEU A 491 -20.03 9.40 5.88
N PRO A 492 -20.31 10.55 5.30
CA PRO A 492 -19.28 11.32 4.61
C PRO A 492 -18.29 11.96 5.57
N VAL A 493 -17.02 11.97 5.19
CA VAL A 493 -15.93 12.58 5.95
C VAL A 493 -15.74 14.05 5.59
N ALA A 494 -15.97 14.46 4.36
CA ALA A 494 -15.59 15.80 3.89
C ALA A 494 -16.71 16.46 3.10
N GLU A 495 -17.62 17.15 3.77
CA GLU A 495 -18.75 17.82 3.11
C GLU A 495 -18.86 19.33 3.36
N SER A 496 -17.96 19.90 4.13
CA SER A 496 -18.11 21.29 4.58
C SER A 496 -17.76 22.33 3.52
N THR A 497 -17.08 21.93 2.44
CA THR A 497 -16.59 22.85 1.40
C THR A 497 -17.38 22.67 0.11
N ALA A 498 -17.76 23.79 -0.54
CA ALA A 498 -18.38 23.74 -1.86
C ALA A 498 -17.42 23.08 -2.88
N GLY A 499 -17.94 22.21 -3.71
CA GLY A 499 -17.15 21.41 -4.66
C GLY A 499 -16.87 20.00 -4.18
N GLN A 500 -16.65 19.78 -2.90
CA GLN A 500 -16.43 18.46 -2.31
C GLN A 500 -17.61 17.49 -2.52
N ARG A 501 -18.79 18.02 -2.71
CA ARG A 501 -20.02 17.24 -2.90
C ARG A 501 -20.23 16.74 -4.31
N THR A 502 -19.42 17.15 -5.25
CA THR A 502 -19.59 16.88 -6.67
C THR A 502 -18.32 16.48 -7.38
N SER A 503 -17.23 16.30 -6.64
CA SER A 503 -15.90 15.95 -7.16
C SER A 503 -15.33 14.72 -6.46
N ASP A 504 -14.41 14.04 -7.12
CA ASP A 504 -13.77 12.83 -6.60
C ASP A 504 -12.76 13.13 -5.49
N GLN A 505 -12.81 12.35 -4.43
CA GLN A 505 -11.79 12.19 -3.39
C GLN A 505 -11.30 10.76 -3.38
N TYR A 506 -10.00 10.56 -3.27
CA TYR A 506 -9.39 9.25 -3.38
C TYR A 506 -8.04 9.21 -2.67
N PHE A 507 -7.44 8.06 -2.51
CA PHE A 507 -6.23 7.84 -1.75
C PHE A 507 -6.22 8.68 -0.47
N HIS A 508 -6.72 8.12 0.58
CA HIS A 508 -6.78 8.82 1.86
C HIS A 508 -5.79 8.22 2.85
N GLY A 509 -5.48 9.01 3.87
CA GLY A 509 -4.77 8.58 5.04
C GLY A 509 -5.42 9.18 6.27
N MET A 510 -5.25 8.55 7.43
CA MET A 510 -5.80 9.06 8.67
C MET A 510 -4.94 8.75 9.88
N ARG A 511 -4.97 9.64 10.87
CA ARG A 511 -4.38 9.43 12.21
C ARG A 511 -5.17 10.22 13.24
N PHE A 512 -5.13 9.78 14.48
CA PHE A 512 -5.56 10.60 15.60
C PHE A 512 -4.42 11.49 16.09
N ALA A 513 -4.73 12.75 16.40
CA ALA A 513 -3.88 13.59 17.21
C ALA A 513 -3.92 13.13 18.67
N PRO A 514 -2.91 13.46 19.50
CA PRO A 514 -2.87 13.06 20.92
C PRO A 514 -4.07 13.53 21.74
N ASP A 515 -4.70 14.63 21.33
CA ASP A 515 -5.92 15.17 21.95
C ASP A 515 -7.20 14.44 21.51
N GLY A 516 -7.08 13.44 20.60
CA GLY A 516 -8.16 12.63 20.04
C GLY A 516 -8.91 13.28 18.89
N THR A 517 -8.39 14.35 18.32
CA THR A 517 -8.86 14.87 17.04
C THR A 517 -8.49 13.90 15.92
N LEU A 518 -9.47 13.43 15.18
CA LEU A 518 -9.23 12.63 13.97
C LEU A 518 -8.84 13.55 12.82
N VAL A 519 -7.72 13.25 12.19
CA VAL A 519 -7.23 13.95 10.98
C VAL A 519 -7.34 13.00 9.80
N VAL A 520 -7.97 13.46 8.72
CA VAL A 520 -8.12 12.71 7.47
C VAL A 520 -7.59 13.57 6.32
N GLY A 521 -6.65 13.04 5.56
CA GLY A 521 -6.13 13.65 4.35
C GLY A 521 -6.50 12.83 3.13
N SER A 522 -6.62 13.46 1.98
CA SER A 522 -6.90 12.76 0.72
C SER A 522 -6.47 13.59 -0.50
N PHE A 523 -6.30 12.93 -1.62
CA PHE A 523 -6.36 13.57 -2.92
C PHE A 523 -7.78 14.05 -3.19
N ASP A 524 -7.91 15.21 -3.86
CA ASP A 524 -9.16 15.94 -4.00
C ASP A 524 -9.20 16.71 -5.31
N ARG A 525 -10.35 16.70 -5.98
CA ARG A 525 -10.57 17.41 -7.24
C ARG A 525 -11.48 18.64 -7.11
N ALA A 526 -11.71 19.13 -5.89
CA ALA A 526 -12.64 20.25 -5.65
C ALA A 526 -12.09 21.64 -5.97
N TYR A 527 -10.80 21.82 -6.14
CA TYR A 527 -10.18 23.16 -6.23
C TYR A 527 -9.66 23.53 -7.61
N GLY A 528 -9.47 22.56 -8.44
CA GLY A 528 -8.95 22.80 -9.78
C GLY A 528 -10.02 23.21 -10.75
N THR A 529 -9.80 22.84 -11.94
CA THR A 529 -10.69 23.02 -13.03
C THR A 529 -11.57 21.82 -13.18
N ASP A 530 -11.70 21.03 -12.12
CA ASP A 530 -12.67 19.97 -12.07
C ASP A 530 -12.23 18.59 -12.50
N GLU A 531 -13.19 17.70 -12.39
CA GLU A 531 -13.16 16.32 -12.83
C GLU A 531 -12.84 16.15 -14.34
N THR A 532 -12.96 17.20 -15.15
CA THR A 532 -12.81 17.09 -16.60
C THR A 532 -11.39 17.33 -17.09
N THR A 533 -10.56 17.99 -16.28
CA THR A 533 -9.19 18.35 -16.63
C THR A 533 -8.14 17.45 -15.99
N GLY A 534 -8.52 16.67 -14.99
CA GLY A 534 -7.63 15.75 -14.29
C GLY A 534 -6.71 16.41 -13.25
N PHE A 535 -6.88 17.69 -12.95
CA PHE A 535 -6.14 18.35 -11.89
C PHE A 535 -6.56 17.81 -10.52
N SER A 536 -5.60 17.69 -9.63
CA SER A 536 -5.80 17.17 -8.27
C SER A 536 -5.14 18.07 -7.25
N ASP A 537 -5.57 17.97 -6.02
CA ASP A 537 -5.04 18.68 -4.86
C ASP A 537 -4.92 17.73 -3.67
N ILE A 538 -4.31 18.18 -2.61
CA ILE A 538 -4.35 17.50 -1.30
C ILE A 538 -5.21 18.33 -0.37
N SER A 539 -6.13 17.65 0.30
CA SER A 539 -7.01 18.22 1.32
C SER A 539 -6.85 17.52 2.65
N VAL A 540 -7.00 18.25 3.73
CA VAL A 540 -7.05 17.72 5.11
C VAL A 540 -8.32 18.21 5.78
N SER A 541 -8.97 17.31 6.53
CA SER A 541 -10.17 17.57 7.30
C SER A 541 -10.01 17.00 8.71
N THR A 542 -10.57 17.65 9.73
CA THR A 542 -10.43 17.24 11.12
C THR A 542 -11.77 17.08 11.81
N SER A 543 -11.83 16.20 12.82
CA SER A 543 -13.02 15.96 13.63
C SER A 543 -12.65 15.69 15.10
N GLU A 544 -13.16 16.50 16.00
CA GLU A 544 -13.01 16.31 17.44
C GLU A 544 -14.02 15.32 18.05
N ASN A 545 -15.10 15.03 17.33
CA ASN A 545 -16.25 14.28 17.86
C ASN A 545 -16.64 13.05 17.04
N LEU A 546 -15.95 12.81 15.91
CA LEU A 546 -16.19 11.71 14.95
C LEU A 546 -17.60 11.74 14.30
N ALA A 547 -18.34 12.82 14.46
CA ALA A 547 -19.70 12.98 13.93
C ALA A 547 -19.80 14.12 12.91
N SER A 548 -18.92 15.10 13.02
CA SER A 548 -18.85 16.25 12.11
C SER A 548 -17.39 16.63 11.87
N PHE A 549 -17.11 17.01 10.64
CA PHE A 549 -15.80 17.50 10.23
C PHE A 549 -15.84 19.02 10.07
N GLY A 550 -14.73 19.65 10.42
CA GLY A 550 -14.51 21.07 10.19
C GLY A 550 -14.35 21.39 8.70
N HIS A 551 -13.91 22.58 8.40
CA HIS A 551 -13.61 22.96 7.03
C HIS A 551 -12.52 22.07 6.45
N VAL A 552 -12.72 21.66 5.22
CA VAL A 552 -11.67 21.03 4.44
C VAL A 552 -10.63 22.08 4.11
N GLN A 553 -9.40 21.85 4.54
CA GLN A 553 -8.27 22.72 4.24
C GLN A 553 -7.53 22.19 3.02
N ARG A 554 -7.41 23.05 1.98
CA ARG A 554 -6.51 22.78 0.87
C ARG A 554 -5.06 22.88 1.35
N VAL A 555 -4.27 21.86 1.08
CA VAL A 555 -2.86 21.77 1.48
C VAL A 555 -1.91 22.18 0.35
N THR A 556 -2.22 21.79 -0.87
CA THR A 556 -1.45 22.17 -2.05
C THR A 556 -1.58 23.65 -2.33
N THR A 557 -0.45 24.32 -2.61
CA THR A 557 -0.42 25.75 -2.91
C THR A 557 -0.99 26.10 -4.28
N SER A 558 -1.09 25.13 -5.16
CA SER A 558 -1.78 25.18 -6.45
C SER A 558 -2.16 23.77 -6.86
N SER A 559 -3.13 23.62 -7.76
CA SER A 559 -3.53 22.31 -8.26
C SER A 559 -2.41 21.62 -9.03
N MET A 560 -2.30 20.33 -8.83
CA MET A 560 -1.37 19.43 -9.49
C MET A 560 -1.93 19.07 -10.88
N PRO A 561 -1.16 19.23 -11.97
CA PRO A 561 -1.60 18.79 -13.29
C PRO A 561 -1.72 17.27 -13.36
N PRO A 562 -2.42 16.74 -14.38
CA PRO A 562 -2.43 15.31 -14.63
C PRO A 562 -1.03 14.74 -14.72
N GLU A 563 -0.85 13.58 -14.14
CA GLU A 563 0.37 12.83 -14.18
C GLU A 563 0.71 12.40 -15.63
N THR A 564 1.98 12.38 -15.99
CA THR A 564 2.44 12.06 -17.37
C THR A 564 3.35 10.85 -17.46
N GLN A 565 3.74 10.27 -16.32
CA GLN A 565 4.55 9.06 -16.27
C GLN A 565 3.68 7.80 -16.40
N PHE A 566 4.29 6.66 -16.53
CA PHE A 566 3.60 5.37 -16.65
C PHE A 566 2.50 5.34 -17.74
N ASN A 567 2.74 5.98 -18.88
CA ASN A 567 1.73 6.25 -19.91
C ASN A 567 0.57 7.14 -19.45
N GLY A 568 0.80 7.92 -18.41
CA GLY A 568 -0.17 8.79 -17.76
C GLY A 568 -0.97 8.08 -16.67
N LEU A 569 -1.31 8.84 -15.61
CA LEU A 569 -2.45 8.55 -14.77
C LEU A 569 -2.25 7.51 -13.66
N PHE A 570 -1.02 7.37 -13.15
CA PHE A 570 -0.71 6.54 -12.00
C PHE A 570 0.07 7.33 -10.94
N TYR A 571 -0.58 7.62 -9.80
CA TYR A 571 0.01 8.31 -8.64
C TYR A 571 0.47 7.36 -7.52
N GLY A 572 0.54 6.07 -7.80
CA GLY A 572 0.66 5.02 -6.80
C GLY A 572 -0.69 4.48 -6.34
N ASP A 573 -0.68 3.65 -5.32
CA ASP A 573 -1.88 2.97 -4.80
C ASP A 573 -2.38 3.55 -3.49
N TYR A 574 -1.56 4.32 -2.75
CA TYR A 574 -1.93 4.83 -1.43
C TYR A 574 -1.19 6.12 -1.05
N PHE A 575 -1.66 6.71 0.04
CA PHE A 575 -1.21 7.95 0.63
C PHE A 575 -1.35 7.86 2.15
N GLN A 576 -0.46 8.50 2.90
CA GLN A 576 -0.58 8.53 4.34
C GLN A 576 -0.14 9.88 4.92
N LEU A 577 -0.53 10.13 6.17
CA LEU A 577 -0.13 11.29 6.97
C LEU A 577 0.39 10.85 8.35
N ALA A 578 1.31 11.63 8.89
CA ALA A 578 1.69 11.56 10.31
C ALA A 578 1.10 12.74 11.08
N VAL A 579 0.94 12.58 12.39
CA VAL A 579 0.52 13.66 13.26
C VAL A 579 1.52 13.81 14.42
N THR A 580 2.00 15.03 14.64
CA THR A 580 2.94 15.37 15.71
C THR A 580 2.34 16.48 16.56
N GLY A 581 1.85 16.15 17.75
CA GLY A 581 1.10 17.10 18.57
C GLY A 581 -0.18 17.57 17.86
N ASP A 582 -0.25 18.85 17.54
CA ASP A 582 -1.35 19.49 16.82
C ASP A 582 -1.06 19.77 15.34
N ILE A 583 -0.02 19.13 14.78
CA ILE A 583 0.40 19.33 13.40
C ILE A 583 0.28 18.00 12.64
N ALA A 584 -0.43 18.03 11.52
CA ALA A 584 -0.48 16.95 10.55
C ALA A 584 0.56 17.18 9.44
N HIS A 585 1.19 16.10 9.02
CA HIS A 585 2.18 16.04 7.94
C HIS A 585 1.68 15.06 6.87
N PRO A 586 0.77 15.47 5.98
CA PRO A 586 0.45 14.68 4.80
C PRO A 586 1.68 14.57 3.90
N VAL A 587 1.95 13.41 3.36
CA VAL A 587 3.04 13.17 2.39
C VAL A 587 2.43 12.58 1.13
N TRP A 588 2.66 13.22 -0.01
CA TRP A 588 1.99 12.86 -1.25
C TRP A 588 2.91 12.87 -2.47
N SER A 589 2.51 12.16 -3.50
CA SER A 589 3.07 12.24 -4.84
C SER A 589 2.53 13.48 -5.55
N ASP A 590 3.41 14.36 -6.02
CA ASP A 590 3.10 15.69 -6.55
C ASP A 590 3.65 15.84 -7.97
N THR A 591 2.81 16.26 -8.89
CA THR A 591 3.14 16.37 -10.32
C THR A 591 3.41 17.78 -10.80
N ARG A 592 3.52 18.77 -9.90
CA ARG A 592 3.76 20.17 -10.27
C ARG A 592 5.21 20.46 -10.66
N ALA A 593 6.15 19.65 -10.19
CA ALA A 593 7.55 19.79 -10.56
C ALA A 593 7.75 19.26 -11.99
N THR A 594 8.44 20.06 -12.81
CA THR A 594 8.94 19.60 -14.10
C THR A 594 10.43 19.30 -13.94
N ASP A 595 10.77 18.07 -13.73
CA ASP A 595 12.14 17.64 -13.61
C ASP A 595 12.72 17.13 -14.93
N LEU A 596 14.01 17.08 -14.98
CA LEU A 596 14.71 16.53 -16.12
C LEU A 596 14.64 15.01 -16.07
N PHE A 597 13.93 14.43 -17.01
CA PHE A 597 13.95 12.99 -17.21
C PHE A 597 15.31 12.52 -17.68
N LEU A 598 15.89 11.62 -16.93
CA LEU A 598 17.18 11.04 -17.24
C LEU A 598 16.97 9.74 -18.05
N CYS A 599 17.68 9.63 -19.17
CA CYS A 599 17.54 8.48 -20.03
C CYS A 599 17.95 7.18 -19.35
N PRO A 600 17.06 6.19 -19.20
CA PRO A 600 17.40 4.89 -18.63
C PRO A 600 18.60 4.25 -19.34
N GLY A 601 19.50 3.63 -18.57
CA GLY A 601 20.66 2.92 -19.09
C GLY A 601 21.78 3.81 -19.65
N THR A 602 21.73 5.13 -19.47
CA THR A 602 22.79 6.05 -19.91
C THR A 602 23.78 6.44 -18.82
N GLY A 603 23.42 6.28 -17.54
CA GLY A 603 24.30 6.55 -16.41
C GLY A 603 25.11 5.32 -16.02
N THR A 604 26.30 5.55 -15.48
CA THR A 604 27.14 4.56 -14.80
C THR A 604 27.81 5.21 -13.61
N VAL A 605 28.35 4.43 -12.70
CA VAL A 605 29.08 4.95 -11.53
C VAL A 605 30.14 5.97 -11.96
N GLY A 606 30.05 7.19 -11.43
CA GLY A 606 30.93 8.29 -11.77
C GLY A 606 30.66 8.99 -13.12
N HIS A 607 29.67 8.51 -13.86
CA HIS A 607 29.23 9.12 -15.11
C HIS A 607 27.75 9.41 -15.07
N PRO A 608 27.33 10.67 -14.92
CA PRO A 608 25.92 11.03 -14.82
C PRO A 608 25.15 10.58 -16.08
N PRO A 609 23.87 10.20 -15.93
CA PRO A 609 23.02 9.90 -17.07
C PRO A 609 22.79 11.13 -17.94
N GLN A 610 22.25 10.89 -19.12
CA GLN A 610 21.89 11.94 -20.07
C GLN A 610 20.40 12.28 -19.95
N THR A 611 20.04 13.52 -20.20
CA THR A 611 18.62 13.91 -20.33
C THR A 611 18.04 13.38 -21.63
N CYS A 612 16.83 12.86 -21.58
CA CYS A 612 16.06 12.52 -22.75
C CYS A 612 15.20 13.71 -23.17
N ALA A 613 15.17 13.97 -24.48
CA ALA A 613 14.23 14.89 -25.10
C ALA A 613 13.29 14.11 -26.01
N GLY A 614 12.01 14.43 -25.99
CA GLY A 614 11.02 13.75 -26.82
C GLY A 614 9.59 14.19 -26.50
N ALA A 615 8.64 13.61 -27.20
CA ALA A 615 7.22 13.93 -27.05
C ALA A 615 6.41 12.86 -26.29
N GLY A 616 7.07 11.98 -25.56
CA GLY A 616 6.42 10.92 -24.79
C GLY A 616 6.21 11.32 -23.34
N ALA A 617 5.37 10.58 -22.62
CA ALA A 617 5.05 10.81 -21.22
C ALA A 617 6.28 10.74 -20.30
N ASN A 618 7.31 10.03 -20.66
CA ASN A 618 8.56 9.88 -19.88
C ASN A 618 9.71 10.71 -20.48
N PHE A 619 9.43 11.90 -20.97
CA PHE A 619 10.43 12.77 -21.54
C PHE A 619 10.39 14.17 -20.94
N SER A 620 11.55 14.78 -20.78
CA SER A 620 11.65 16.19 -20.41
C SER A 620 11.05 17.11 -21.53
N PRO A 621 10.21 18.07 -21.20
CA PRO A 621 9.77 18.50 -19.87
C PRO A 621 8.43 17.86 -19.46
N ALA A 622 8.42 16.63 -19.02
CA ALA A 622 7.23 16.01 -18.49
C ALA A 622 7.03 16.39 -17.02
N ASN A 623 5.80 16.32 -16.54
CA ASN A 623 5.53 16.41 -15.10
C ASN A 623 6.09 15.16 -14.43
N ASP A 624 6.89 15.37 -13.38
CA ASP A 624 7.50 14.28 -12.63
C ASP A 624 6.74 14.10 -11.31
N GLU A 625 6.59 12.86 -10.89
CA GLU A 625 6.06 12.55 -9.56
C GLU A 625 7.16 12.72 -8.53
N GLU A 626 6.98 13.69 -7.65
CA GLU A 626 7.90 14.04 -6.59
C GLU A 626 7.19 13.98 -5.25
N ILE A 627 7.91 13.70 -4.18
CA ILE A 627 7.32 13.60 -2.86
C ILE A 627 7.36 14.95 -2.15
N TYR A 628 6.19 15.42 -1.75
CA TYR A 628 6.00 16.65 -0.99
C TYR A 628 5.26 16.42 0.32
N THR A 629 5.43 17.38 1.22
CA THR A 629 4.71 17.48 2.49
C THR A 629 4.34 18.92 2.80
N ALA A 630 3.50 19.10 3.80
CA ALA A 630 3.24 20.37 4.44
C ALA A 630 2.95 20.17 5.93
N SER A 631 3.13 21.22 6.72
CA SER A 631 2.64 21.27 8.10
C SER A 631 1.27 21.92 8.12
N VAL A 632 0.26 21.18 8.58
CA VAL A 632 -1.14 21.60 8.61
C VAL A 632 -1.65 21.48 10.04
N SER A 633 -2.47 22.41 10.52
CA SER A 633 -3.08 22.28 11.86
C SER A 633 -3.96 21.03 11.91
N ALA A 634 -3.80 20.23 12.95
CA ALA A 634 -4.60 19.03 13.20
C ALA A 634 -5.87 19.30 14.04
N GLY A 635 -6.02 20.53 14.56
CA GLY A 635 -7.16 20.93 15.37
C GLY A 635 -7.08 22.38 15.82
#